data_b8fb915ae5f8ca221a2e61edda5df43f
#
_entry.id   b8fb915ae5f8ca221a2e61edda5df43f
#
_cell.length_a   1.000
_cell.length_b   1.000
_cell.length_c   1.000
_cell.angle_alpha   90.00
_cell.angle_beta   90.00
_cell.angle_gamma   90.00
#
_symmetry.space_group_name_H-M   'P 1'
#
loop_
_entity.id
_entity.type
_entity.pdbx_description
1 polymer ?
#
loop_
_entity_poly.entity_id
_entity_poly.type
_entity_poly.pdbx_seq_one_letter_code
_entity_poly.pdbx_strand_id
1 'polypeptide(L)'
;IRTGVHGVTRGHEIMRADEVTIAELLKGAGYATGAFGKWHNGSQYPHHPNGQGFDEFLGFCAGHWNNYFDTSLDHNGTMVKSDGFIIDTLTDAAIEFIELNHKRPFFCYIPYNTPHTPWQVPERYWRKYQAKGIDDPAIACAYAMCENIDDNMGRVLAKLEELKIADDTIFIYLSDNGPNTDRYNAGMKGRKGSAHEGGGRVPFFVRYPRRISPGKVIKPIAAHIDLLPTLMEYCGVRNYKTKPLDGRSLVPLIESKQSAWPSRTLFTVWGGTRLQDGRRAVRTDRWRAVNEKRGWELYDMLKDPLQKENLAQDQPDALAKLQASYSEWFSDADSAGFDPIPIHVGHPARDEVVLEGHYAYLHPTGSIRANAKLHGISYHGRSGWANDWVDNWTSTKAFPYWHLNIVRSGDYQIVLKYACTEADSGSKLRVEVGGESLELKVDTSFLPATIPSRDRIGRKEVPERTWGSLPAGTVHLAKGKTQLKVRVLEIPG
;
A
#
# COMPACT_ATOMS: atom_id res chain seq x y z
N ILE A 1 0.09 -10.13 7.49
CA ILE A 1 -0.94 -11.15 7.67
C ILE A 1 -1.70 -10.89 8.96
N ARG A 2 -1.04 -10.83 10.13
CA ARG A 2 -1.70 -10.60 11.42
C ARG A 2 -2.57 -9.34 11.47
N THR A 3 -2.17 -8.30 10.74
CA THR A 3 -2.91 -7.03 10.63
C THR A 3 -4.15 -7.11 9.72
N GLY A 4 -4.44 -8.25 9.12
CA GLY A 4 -5.50 -8.44 8.14
C GLY A 4 -5.08 -8.19 6.70
N VAL A 5 -3.96 -7.50 6.48
CA VAL A 5 -3.46 -7.22 5.12
C VAL A 5 -2.80 -8.45 4.52
N HIS A 6 -3.33 -8.92 3.39
CA HIS A 6 -2.84 -10.11 2.69
C HIS A 6 -2.97 -10.03 1.16
N GLY A 7 -3.38 -8.89 0.65
CA GLY A 7 -3.52 -8.60 -0.78
C GLY A 7 -3.36 -7.12 -1.08
N VAL A 8 -3.71 -6.72 -2.28
CA VAL A 8 -3.52 -5.35 -2.77
C VAL A 8 -4.80 -4.71 -3.31
N THR A 9 -5.94 -5.42 -3.28
CA THR A 9 -7.26 -4.95 -3.74
C THR A 9 -8.38 -5.76 -3.08
N ARG A 10 -9.62 -5.33 -3.25
CA ARG A 10 -10.85 -6.02 -2.82
C ARG A 10 -10.94 -6.23 -1.30
N GLY A 11 -10.52 -5.24 -0.54
CA GLY A 11 -10.52 -5.28 0.92
C GLY A 11 -9.36 -6.08 1.54
N HIS A 12 -8.51 -6.76 0.73
CA HIS A 12 -7.37 -7.53 1.23
C HIS A 12 -6.18 -6.65 1.63
N GLU A 13 -6.16 -5.39 1.22
CA GLU A 13 -5.22 -4.35 1.61
C GLU A 13 -5.64 -3.59 2.87
N ILE A 14 -6.89 -3.74 3.29
CA ILE A 14 -7.41 -3.02 4.45
C ILE A 14 -6.80 -3.60 5.73
N MET A 15 -6.19 -2.75 6.53
CA MET A 15 -5.70 -3.11 7.86
C MET A 15 -6.88 -3.23 8.83
N ARG A 16 -6.83 -4.17 9.77
CA ARG A 16 -7.87 -4.28 10.80
C ARG A 16 -7.93 -3.01 11.65
N ALA A 17 -9.15 -2.58 11.96
CA ALA A 17 -9.38 -1.35 12.72
C ALA A 17 -8.93 -1.42 14.20
N ASP A 18 -8.68 -2.62 14.72
CA ASP A 18 -8.19 -2.86 16.06
C ASP A 18 -6.66 -2.97 16.16
N GLU A 19 -5.95 -2.75 15.06
CA GLU A 19 -4.50 -2.55 15.06
C GLU A 19 -4.17 -1.16 15.62
N VAL A 20 -3.05 -1.08 16.33
CA VAL A 20 -2.57 0.18 16.90
C VAL A 20 -1.32 0.63 16.14
N THR A 21 -1.40 1.77 15.51
CA THR A 21 -0.34 2.32 14.67
C THR A 21 0.70 3.10 15.49
N ILE A 22 1.88 3.32 14.88
CA ILE A 22 2.91 4.22 15.44
C ILE A 22 2.33 5.63 15.62
N ALA A 23 1.51 6.10 14.67
CA ALA A 23 0.91 7.42 14.73
C ALA A 23 -0.06 7.57 15.91
N GLU A 24 -0.92 6.58 16.18
CA GLU A 24 -1.82 6.60 17.34
C GLU A 24 -1.05 6.64 18.66
N LEU A 25 0.01 5.85 18.78
CA LEU A 25 0.84 5.83 19.99
C LEU A 25 1.57 7.17 20.23
N LEU A 26 2.15 7.74 19.18
CA LEU A 26 2.84 9.02 19.27
C LEU A 26 1.85 10.18 19.49
N LYS A 27 0.70 10.17 18.82
CA LYS A 27 -0.38 11.14 19.09
C LYS A 27 -0.84 11.07 20.54
N GLY A 28 -1.05 9.85 21.07
CA GLY A 28 -1.38 9.63 22.49
C GLY A 28 -0.29 10.11 23.45
N ALA A 29 0.95 10.20 23.00
CA ALA A 29 2.10 10.77 23.73
C ALA A 29 2.29 12.29 23.50
N GLY A 30 1.38 12.97 22.79
CA GLY A 30 1.40 14.43 22.58
C GLY A 30 2.18 14.89 21.34
N TYR A 31 2.56 13.98 20.46
CA TYR A 31 3.17 14.34 19.18
C TYR A 31 2.13 14.89 18.21
N ALA A 32 2.48 15.89 17.41
CA ALA A 32 1.78 16.20 16.18
C ALA A 32 2.09 15.10 15.16
N THR A 33 1.08 14.65 14.41
CA THR A 33 1.24 13.53 13.49
C THR A 33 0.79 13.88 12.09
N GLY A 34 1.67 13.73 11.09
CA GLY A 34 1.38 14.01 9.68
C GLY A 34 1.82 12.88 8.77
N ALA A 35 1.03 12.63 7.71
CA ALA A 35 1.36 11.68 6.66
C ALA A 35 1.21 12.33 5.28
N PHE A 36 2.24 12.20 4.43
CA PHE A 36 2.32 12.88 3.13
C PHE A 36 2.72 11.88 2.04
N GLY A 37 1.72 11.25 1.40
CA GLY A 37 1.95 10.27 0.36
C GLY A 37 0.97 9.11 0.29
N LYS A 38 1.49 7.92 -0.07
CA LYS A 38 0.73 6.69 -0.25
C LYS A 38 0.39 6.03 1.10
N TRP A 39 -0.88 5.67 1.29
CA TRP A 39 -1.33 4.96 2.49
C TRP A 39 -1.49 3.44 2.29
N HIS A 40 -2.35 3.01 1.39
CA HIS A 40 -2.60 1.62 0.97
C HIS A 40 -3.02 0.65 2.11
N ASN A 41 -3.78 1.14 3.10
CA ASN A 41 -4.31 0.33 4.21
C ASN A 41 -5.82 0.54 4.44
N GLY A 42 -6.51 1.04 3.41
CA GLY A 42 -7.93 1.36 3.41
C GLY A 42 -8.20 2.85 3.25
N SER A 43 -9.22 3.20 2.45
CA SER A 43 -9.55 4.57 2.07
C SER A 43 -10.68 5.19 2.91
N GLN A 44 -11.47 4.38 3.61
CA GLN A 44 -12.61 4.84 4.37
C GLN A 44 -12.35 4.74 5.88
N TYR A 45 -12.98 5.61 6.66
CA TYR A 45 -12.91 5.51 8.11
C TYR A 45 -13.45 4.16 8.62
N PRO A 46 -12.83 3.55 9.65
CA PRO A 46 -11.72 4.08 10.45
C PRO A 46 -10.33 3.82 9.85
N HIS A 47 -10.22 3.25 8.65
CA HIS A 47 -8.95 2.81 8.05
C HIS A 47 -8.21 3.93 7.32
N HIS A 48 -8.86 5.07 7.08
CA HIS A 48 -8.25 6.28 6.53
C HIS A 48 -7.12 6.79 7.45
N PRO A 49 -6.04 7.42 6.96
CA PRO A 49 -4.93 7.92 7.79
C PRO A 49 -5.38 8.74 9.00
N ASN A 50 -6.34 9.66 8.83
CA ASN A 50 -6.88 10.43 9.95
C ASN A 50 -7.64 9.57 10.98
N GLY A 51 -8.16 8.41 10.59
CA GLY A 51 -8.75 7.41 11.49
C GLY A 51 -7.70 6.49 12.13
N GLN A 52 -6.44 6.55 11.70
CA GLN A 52 -5.32 5.73 12.14
C GLN A 52 -4.21 6.55 12.81
N GLY A 53 -4.58 7.69 13.41
CA GLY A 53 -3.72 8.46 14.29
C GLY A 53 -3.02 9.66 13.66
N PHE A 54 -3.18 9.94 12.37
CA PHE A 54 -2.62 11.13 11.76
C PHE A 54 -3.56 12.34 11.91
N ASP A 55 -3.03 13.46 12.40
CA ASP A 55 -3.74 14.75 12.49
C ASP A 55 -3.87 15.40 11.11
N GLU A 56 -2.81 15.25 10.31
CA GLU A 56 -2.69 15.82 8.97
C GLU A 56 -2.40 14.72 7.95
N PHE A 57 -3.10 14.76 6.82
CA PHE A 57 -2.89 13.84 5.69
C PHE A 57 -3.01 14.59 4.36
N LEU A 58 -1.98 14.48 3.53
CA LEU A 58 -2.06 14.82 2.11
C LEU A 58 -1.48 13.66 1.29
N GLY A 59 -2.29 13.03 0.44
CA GLY A 59 -1.82 11.91 -0.35
C GLY A 59 -2.92 11.14 -1.05
N PHE A 60 -2.79 9.83 -1.07
CA PHE A 60 -3.81 8.94 -1.63
C PHE A 60 -3.82 7.59 -0.90
N CYS A 61 -5.00 6.97 -0.81
CA CYS A 61 -5.18 5.73 -0.06
C CYS A 61 -5.05 4.46 -0.91
N ALA A 62 -5.03 4.57 -2.23
CA ALA A 62 -4.95 3.45 -3.16
C ALA A 62 -3.53 2.85 -3.26
N GLY A 63 -3.42 1.64 -3.83
CA GLY A 63 -2.16 0.91 -3.97
C GLY A 63 -1.15 1.51 -4.96
N HIS A 64 -1.61 2.33 -5.89
CA HIS A 64 -0.83 3.20 -6.77
C HIS A 64 -1.71 4.38 -7.20
N TRP A 65 -1.11 5.37 -7.88
CA TRP A 65 -1.81 6.53 -8.38
C TRP A 65 -1.62 6.66 -9.90
N ASN A 66 -2.68 7.07 -10.61
CA ASN A 66 -2.68 6.99 -12.08
C ASN A 66 -1.95 8.14 -12.76
N ASN A 67 -1.75 9.27 -12.07
CA ASN A 67 -1.05 10.42 -12.62
C ASN A 67 -0.18 11.06 -11.53
N TYR A 68 1.04 11.48 -11.90
CA TYR A 68 2.00 12.07 -10.96
C TYR A 68 2.21 13.57 -11.18
N PHE A 69 1.51 14.15 -12.17
CA PHE A 69 1.53 15.59 -12.43
C PHE A 69 0.13 16.15 -12.32
N ASP A 70 0.01 17.29 -11.68
CA ASP A 70 -1.22 18.07 -11.61
C ASP A 70 -2.42 17.18 -11.25
N THR A 71 -2.23 16.31 -10.27
CA THR A 71 -3.18 15.25 -9.90
C THR A 71 -4.08 15.64 -8.73
N SER A 72 -5.15 14.88 -8.52
CA SER A 72 -5.99 15.07 -7.34
C SER A 72 -5.44 14.26 -6.18
N LEU A 73 -5.36 14.85 -4.99
CA LEU A 73 -4.91 14.21 -3.75
C LEU A 73 -5.97 14.38 -2.67
N ASP A 74 -6.02 13.45 -1.75
CA ASP A 74 -6.85 13.53 -0.55
C ASP A 74 -6.14 14.38 0.50
N HIS A 75 -6.73 15.51 0.89
CA HIS A 75 -6.29 16.33 2.00
C HIS A 75 -7.32 16.23 3.14
N ASN A 76 -6.99 15.45 4.15
CA ASN A 76 -7.85 15.22 5.31
C ASN A 76 -9.28 14.83 4.92
N GLY A 77 -9.39 14.07 3.83
CA GLY A 77 -10.64 13.58 3.32
C GLY A 77 -11.34 14.46 2.29
N THR A 78 -10.77 15.55 1.88
CA THR A 78 -11.26 16.39 0.79
C THR A 78 -10.30 16.29 -0.39
N MET A 79 -10.84 16.04 -1.58
CA MET A 79 -10.01 15.98 -2.80
C MET A 79 -9.55 17.37 -3.19
N VAL A 80 -8.25 17.58 -3.29
CA VAL A 80 -7.61 18.84 -3.71
C VAL A 80 -6.77 18.60 -4.97
N LYS A 81 -6.68 19.58 -5.84
CA LYS A 81 -5.82 19.52 -7.03
C LYS A 81 -4.40 19.93 -6.66
N SER A 82 -3.41 19.07 -6.96
CA SER A 82 -2.00 19.43 -6.83
C SER A 82 -1.52 20.25 -8.05
N ASP A 83 -0.41 20.95 -7.87
CA ASP A 83 0.32 21.62 -8.94
C ASP A 83 1.73 21.00 -9.05
N GLY A 84 2.12 20.66 -10.27
CA GLY A 84 3.42 20.07 -10.57
C GLY A 84 3.53 18.57 -10.26
N PHE A 85 4.74 18.16 -9.88
CA PHE A 85 5.07 16.74 -9.67
C PHE A 85 4.74 16.29 -8.23
N ILE A 86 4.05 15.17 -8.11
CA ILE A 86 3.49 14.67 -6.85
C ILE A 86 4.51 14.61 -5.70
N ILE A 87 5.75 14.16 -5.95
CA ILE A 87 6.77 14.04 -4.90
C ILE A 87 7.18 15.41 -4.37
N ASP A 88 7.30 16.40 -5.27
CA ASP A 88 7.64 17.77 -4.87
C ASP A 88 6.50 18.35 -4.03
N THR A 89 5.23 18.19 -4.44
CA THR A 89 4.04 18.62 -3.69
C THR A 89 3.95 17.97 -2.29
N LEU A 90 4.17 16.65 -2.22
CA LEU A 90 4.13 15.93 -0.92
C LEU A 90 5.27 16.37 0.01
N THR A 91 6.42 16.69 -0.55
CA THR A 91 7.56 17.21 0.21
C THR A 91 7.30 18.62 0.72
N ASP A 92 6.69 19.48 -0.10
CA ASP A 92 6.32 20.84 0.30
C ASP A 92 5.38 20.79 1.51
N ALA A 93 4.33 19.98 1.45
CA ALA A 93 3.39 19.80 2.56
C ALA A 93 4.07 19.20 3.82
N ALA A 94 4.99 18.26 3.65
CA ALA A 94 5.74 17.71 4.77
C ALA A 94 6.65 18.75 5.43
N ILE A 95 7.31 19.59 4.64
CA ILE A 95 8.15 20.70 5.12
C ILE A 95 7.29 21.73 5.87
N GLU A 96 6.14 22.12 5.32
CA GLU A 96 5.19 23.01 5.99
C GLU A 96 4.71 22.44 7.32
N PHE A 97 4.35 21.16 7.36
CA PHE A 97 4.00 20.48 8.61
C PHE A 97 5.13 20.52 9.64
N ILE A 98 6.37 20.28 9.24
CA ILE A 98 7.55 20.37 10.11
C ILE A 98 7.73 21.80 10.63
N GLU A 99 7.61 22.82 9.78
CA GLU A 99 7.71 24.22 10.15
C GLU A 99 6.65 24.63 11.19
N LEU A 100 5.41 24.21 10.99
CA LEU A 100 4.31 24.50 11.91
C LEU A 100 4.48 23.80 13.28
N ASN A 101 5.17 22.66 13.31
CA ASN A 101 5.24 21.83 14.51
C ASN A 101 6.64 21.76 15.15
N HIS A 102 7.66 22.44 14.61
CA HIS A 102 9.07 22.33 15.09
C HIS A 102 9.29 22.67 16.57
N LYS A 103 8.37 23.38 17.23
CA LYS A 103 8.45 23.74 18.66
C LYS A 103 7.85 22.70 19.60
N ARG A 104 7.30 21.60 19.07
CA ARG A 104 6.74 20.47 19.83
C ARG A 104 7.16 19.15 19.20
N PRO A 105 7.08 18.03 19.91
CA PRO A 105 7.33 16.73 19.29
C PRO A 105 6.39 16.51 18.10
N PHE A 106 6.95 15.95 17.01
CA PHE A 106 6.16 15.61 15.83
C PHE A 106 6.60 14.26 15.24
N PHE A 107 5.66 13.63 14.53
CA PHE A 107 5.89 12.46 13.70
C PHE A 107 5.44 12.77 12.27
N CYS A 108 6.39 12.85 11.37
CA CYS A 108 6.16 13.13 9.94
C CYS A 108 6.48 11.86 9.14
N TYR A 109 5.47 11.25 8.53
CA TYR A 109 5.58 10.08 7.68
C TYR A 109 5.43 10.48 6.22
N ILE A 110 6.46 10.23 5.39
CA ILE A 110 6.49 10.65 3.99
C ILE A 110 6.62 9.42 3.08
N PRO A 111 5.53 8.65 2.88
CA PRO A 111 5.55 7.45 2.06
C PRO A 111 5.45 7.79 0.57
N TYR A 112 6.57 8.16 -0.04
CA TYR A 112 6.63 8.42 -1.46
C TYR A 112 6.17 7.22 -2.29
N ASN A 113 5.43 7.49 -3.36
CA ASN A 113 4.94 6.46 -4.27
C ASN A 113 5.92 6.14 -5.40
N THR A 114 6.87 7.02 -5.73
CA THR A 114 7.94 6.72 -6.65
C THR A 114 9.03 5.87 -5.96
N PRO A 115 9.78 5.05 -6.72
CA PRO A 115 9.80 4.87 -8.16
C PRO A 115 8.80 3.80 -8.69
N HIS A 116 7.59 3.69 -8.12
CA HIS A 116 6.52 2.87 -8.68
C HIS A 116 5.99 3.47 -10.00
N THR A 117 5.44 2.62 -10.88
CA THR A 117 4.71 3.05 -12.07
C THR A 117 3.45 3.86 -11.72
N PRO A 118 2.97 4.74 -12.63
CA PRO A 118 3.42 5.00 -14.00
C PRO A 118 4.78 5.66 -14.09
N TRP A 119 5.47 5.45 -15.22
CA TRP A 119 6.80 5.99 -15.46
C TRP A 119 6.74 7.47 -15.81
N GLN A 120 6.60 8.31 -14.79
CA GLN A 120 6.50 9.77 -14.89
C GLN A 120 7.54 10.44 -14.00
N VAL A 121 8.27 11.37 -14.54
CA VAL A 121 9.30 12.14 -13.80
C VAL A 121 9.51 13.49 -14.48
N PRO A 122 9.88 14.57 -13.77
CA PRO A 122 10.17 15.86 -14.37
C PRO A 122 11.27 15.78 -15.44
N GLU A 123 11.15 16.62 -16.46
CA GLU A 123 11.98 16.59 -17.65
C GLU A 123 13.48 16.68 -17.35
N ARG A 124 13.86 17.51 -16.36
CA ARG A 124 15.27 17.69 -15.96
C ARG A 124 15.95 16.38 -15.56
N TYR A 125 15.25 15.51 -14.81
CA TYR A 125 15.77 14.21 -14.39
C TYR A 125 15.76 13.23 -15.57
N TRP A 126 14.68 13.20 -16.33
CA TRP A 126 14.54 12.33 -17.49
C TRP A 126 15.69 12.51 -18.48
N ARG A 127 15.95 13.76 -18.92
CA ARG A 127 17.05 14.06 -19.86
C ARG A 127 18.42 13.65 -19.33
N LYS A 128 18.65 13.84 -18.03
CA LYS A 128 19.93 13.46 -17.39
C LYS A 128 20.19 11.95 -17.54
N TYR A 129 19.18 11.11 -17.31
CA TYR A 129 19.35 9.67 -17.39
C TYR A 129 19.30 9.12 -18.82
N GLN A 130 18.60 9.76 -19.72
CA GLN A 130 18.72 9.49 -21.15
C GLN A 130 20.15 9.72 -21.64
N ALA A 131 20.77 10.84 -21.26
CA ALA A 131 22.14 11.18 -21.65
C ALA A 131 23.20 10.21 -21.08
N LYS A 132 22.85 9.41 -20.04
CA LYS A 132 23.75 8.37 -19.50
C LYS A 132 23.80 7.09 -20.33
N GLY A 133 23.03 6.98 -21.41
CA GLY A 133 23.03 5.81 -22.29
C GLY A 133 22.48 4.54 -21.65
N ILE A 134 21.46 4.67 -20.80
CA ILE A 134 20.77 3.51 -20.22
C ILE A 134 19.77 3.00 -21.25
N ASP A 135 20.00 1.79 -21.78
CA ASP A 135 19.22 1.21 -22.88
C ASP A 135 17.74 1.00 -22.56
N ASP A 136 17.44 0.54 -21.33
CA ASP A 136 16.05 0.34 -20.89
C ASP A 136 15.46 1.65 -20.35
N PRO A 137 14.48 2.25 -21.06
CA PRO A 137 13.88 3.51 -20.63
C PRO A 137 13.11 3.40 -19.31
N ALA A 138 12.61 2.21 -18.93
CA ALA A 138 11.97 2.02 -17.62
C ALA A 138 13.01 2.08 -16.50
N ILE A 139 14.20 1.54 -16.71
CA ILE A 139 15.31 1.63 -15.76
C ILE A 139 15.81 3.08 -15.67
N ALA A 140 15.96 3.76 -16.81
CA ALA A 140 16.34 5.17 -16.84
C ALA A 140 15.34 6.06 -16.07
N CYS A 141 14.04 5.86 -16.29
CA CYS A 141 13.00 6.58 -15.57
C CYS A 141 12.99 6.27 -14.06
N ALA A 142 13.19 5.00 -13.68
CA ALA A 142 13.28 4.62 -12.27
C ALA A 142 14.44 5.30 -11.55
N TYR A 143 15.61 5.39 -12.18
CA TYR A 143 16.76 6.12 -11.61
C TYR A 143 16.50 7.62 -11.52
N ALA A 144 15.86 8.19 -12.56
CA ALA A 144 15.45 9.59 -12.55
C ALA A 144 14.47 9.91 -11.39
N MET A 145 13.52 9.00 -11.13
CA MET A 145 12.62 9.11 -9.97
C MET A 145 13.38 8.99 -8.63
N CYS A 146 14.36 8.08 -8.54
CA CYS A 146 15.17 7.94 -7.33
C CYS A 146 15.99 9.22 -7.05
N GLU A 147 16.52 9.87 -8.08
CA GLU A 147 17.23 11.15 -7.91
C GLU A 147 16.29 12.27 -7.45
N ASN A 148 15.05 12.33 -7.97
CA ASN A 148 14.07 13.29 -7.46
C ASN A 148 13.72 13.02 -5.98
N ILE A 149 13.65 11.76 -5.55
CA ILE A 149 13.48 11.42 -4.13
C ILE A 149 14.68 11.95 -3.32
N ASP A 150 15.90 11.72 -3.78
CA ASP A 150 17.12 12.15 -3.12
C ASP A 150 17.17 13.67 -2.93
N ASP A 151 16.86 14.43 -4.00
CA ASP A 151 16.78 15.89 -3.94
C ASP A 151 15.72 16.35 -2.92
N ASN A 152 14.55 15.70 -2.88
CA ASN A 152 13.49 16.03 -1.95
C ASN A 152 13.84 15.66 -0.49
N MET A 153 14.53 14.54 -0.27
CA MET A 153 15.10 14.21 1.04
C MET A 153 16.12 15.26 1.49
N GLY A 154 16.96 15.73 0.54
CA GLY A 154 17.91 16.83 0.78
C GLY A 154 17.19 18.09 1.25
N ARG A 155 16.04 18.44 0.66
CA ARG A 155 15.21 19.59 1.08
C ARG A 155 14.68 19.44 2.51
N VAL A 156 14.18 18.25 2.87
CA VAL A 156 13.71 17.96 4.24
C VAL A 156 14.86 18.08 5.24
N LEU A 157 16.02 17.48 4.95
CA LEU A 157 17.20 17.56 5.81
C LEU A 157 17.68 19.01 5.99
N ALA A 158 17.74 19.79 4.90
CA ALA A 158 18.11 21.20 4.96
C ALA A 158 17.14 22.02 5.84
N LYS A 159 15.82 21.71 5.78
CA LYS A 159 14.83 22.37 6.63
C LYS A 159 15.03 22.03 8.11
N LEU A 160 15.35 20.80 8.45
CA LEU A 160 15.66 20.42 9.84
C LEU A 160 16.89 21.17 10.38
N GLU A 161 17.93 21.36 9.55
CA GLU A 161 19.11 22.16 9.90
C GLU A 161 18.76 23.64 10.07
N GLU A 162 17.98 24.23 9.13
CA GLU A 162 17.50 25.62 9.21
C GLU A 162 16.74 25.91 10.50
N LEU A 163 15.86 24.98 10.90
CA LEU A 163 15.08 25.08 12.13
C LEU A 163 15.88 24.71 13.40
N LYS A 164 17.14 24.26 13.25
CA LYS A 164 18.04 23.84 14.34
C LYS A 164 17.49 22.68 15.17
N ILE A 165 16.76 21.76 14.55
CA ILE A 165 16.19 20.56 15.19
C ILE A 165 16.79 19.25 14.64
N ALA A 166 17.73 19.34 13.72
CA ALA A 166 18.31 18.18 13.05
C ALA A 166 18.98 17.17 14.00
N ASP A 167 19.62 17.66 15.08
CA ASP A 167 20.26 16.81 16.07
C ASP A 167 19.27 16.07 16.97
N ASP A 168 18.06 16.62 17.13
CA ASP A 168 16.98 16.06 17.93
C ASP A 168 15.94 15.31 17.11
N THR A 169 16.14 15.19 15.81
CA THR A 169 15.24 14.50 14.90
C THR A 169 15.81 13.13 14.51
N ILE A 170 15.01 12.08 14.69
CA ILE A 170 15.28 10.75 14.15
C ILE A 170 14.81 10.75 12.71
N PHE A 171 15.73 10.77 11.75
CA PHE A 171 15.42 10.68 10.33
C PHE A 171 15.67 9.25 9.85
N ILE A 172 14.62 8.61 9.30
CA ILE A 172 14.68 7.23 8.82
C ILE A 172 14.32 7.21 7.34
N TYR A 173 15.16 6.56 6.53
CA TYR A 173 14.87 6.24 5.14
C TYR A 173 14.86 4.74 4.93
N LEU A 174 13.82 4.23 4.28
CA LEU A 174 13.70 2.84 3.87
C LEU A 174 12.80 2.71 2.63
N SER A 175 12.81 1.53 2.01
CA SER A 175 11.87 1.15 0.95
C SER A 175 10.99 0.00 1.42
N ASP A 176 9.86 -0.22 0.74
CA ASP A 176 8.89 -1.28 1.05
C ASP A 176 9.34 -2.66 0.53
N ASN A 177 9.99 -2.70 -0.64
CA ASN A 177 10.47 -3.93 -1.29
C ASN A 177 11.55 -3.64 -2.34
N GLY A 178 12.15 -4.70 -2.87
CA GLY A 178 13.12 -4.63 -3.95
C GLY A 178 12.53 -4.12 -5.27
N PRO A 179 13.39 -3.90 -6.29
CA PRO A 179 12.98 -3.29 -7.56
C PRO A 179 12.01 -4.17 -8.36
N ASN A 180 11.12 -3.55 -9.14
CA ASN A 180 10.18 -4.27 -10.02
C ASN A 180 10.75 -4.58 -11.42
N THR A 181 11.97 -4.13 -11.73
CA THR A 181 12.71 -4.41 -12.97
C THR A 181 14.07 -5.01 -12.64
N ASP A 182 14.77 -5.55 -13.63
CA ASP A 182 16.12 -6.11 -13.46
C ASP A 182 17.17 -4.98 -13.49
N ARG A 183 17.04 -4.02 -12.57
CA ARG A 183 18.01 -2.94 -12.33
C ARG A 183 18.92 -3.27 -11.16
N TYR A 184 19.93 -2.43 -10.92
CA TYR A 184 20.88 -2.64 -9.84
C TYR A 184 20.18 -2.85 -8.48
N ASN A 185 20.51 -3.96 -7.85
CA ASN A 185 20.05 -4.36 -6.51
C ASN A 185 21.18 -4.99 -5.69
N ALA A 186 22.41 -4.54 -5.87
CA ALA A 186 23.62 -5.09 -5.25
C ALA A 186 23.89 -6.57 -5.62
N GLY A 187 23.40 -7.04 -6.77
CA GLY A 187 23.58 -8.42 -7.26
C GLY A 187 22.74 -9.46 -6.50
N MET A 188 21.84 -9.06 -5.63
CA MET A 188 20.96 -9.98 -4.88
C MET A 188 20.01 -10.74 -5.80
N LYS A 189 19.83 -12.03 -5.56
CA LYS A 189 18.87 -12.87 -6.28
C LYS A 189 17.43 -12.40 -6.07
N GLY A 190 16.65 -12.32 -7.16
CA GLY A 190 15.25 -11.95 -7.13
C GLY A 190 15.01 -10.45 -7.17
N ARG A 191 13.73 -10.08 -7.20
CA ARG A 191 13.19 -8.70 -7.29
C ARG A 191 11.80 -8.64 -6.68
N LYS A 192 11.10 -7.50 -6.75
CA LYS A 192 9.72 -7.35 -6.26
C LYS A 192 8.84 -8.56 -6.59
N GLY A 193 8.16 -9.08 -5.58
CA GLY A 193 7.33 -10.28 -5.70
C GLY A 193 8.07 -11.60 -5.56
N SER A 194 9.39 -11.59 -5.36
CA SER A 194 10.19 -12.77 -5.00
C SER A 194 10.42 -12.85 -3.50
N ALA A 195 10.51 -14.07 -2.98
CA ALA A 195 10.89 -14.32 -1.59
C ALA A 195 12.42 -14.42 -1.40
N HIS A 196 13.22 -14.30 -2.46
CA HIS A 196 14.67 -14.15 -2.38
C HIS A 196 15.09 -12.81 -1.79
N GLU A 197 16.38 -12.68 -1.45
CA GLU A 197 16.93 -11.48 -0.78
C GLU A 197 16.64 -10.20 -1.56
N GLY A 198 16.79 -10.20 -2.91
CA GLY A 198 16.55 -9.04 -3.75
C GLY A 198 15.08 -8.58 -3.86
N GLY A 199 14.14 -9.41 -3.38
CA GLY A 199 12.73 -9.02 -3.27
C GLY A 199 12.38 -8.34 -1.95
N GLY A 200 13.12 -8.67 -0.88
CA GLY A 200 12.78 -8.24 0.49
C GLY A 200 13.80 -7.35 1.17
N ARG A 201 15.08 -7.44 0.80
CA ARG A 201 16.13 -6.58 1.38
C ARG A 201 16.15 -5.23 0.68
N VAL A 202 16.08 -4.17 1.47
CA VAL A 202 15.97 -2.78 1.03
C VAL A 202 17.03 -1.91 1.72
N PRO A 203 17.34 -0.71 1.16
CA PRO A 203 18.06 0.30 1.90
C PRO A 203 17.34 0.64 3.19
N PHE A 204 18.11 0.79 4.28
CA PHE A 204 17.62 1.23 5.56
C PHE A 204 18.68 2.09 6.23
N PHE A 205 18.41 3.39 6.37
CA PHE A 205 19.30 4.38 6.95
C PHE A 205 18.62 5.08 8.11
N VAL A 206 19.37 5.28 9.18
CA VAL A 206 18.92 6.03 10.37
C VAL A 206 19.93 7.11 10.69
N ARG A 207 19.47 8.36 10.77
CA ARG A 207 20.24 9.51 11.22
C ARG A 207 19.62 10.04 12.51
N TYR A 208 20.41 10.10 13.59
CA TYR A 208 20.05 10.73 14.85
C TYR A 208 21.32 11.21 15.54
N PRO A 209 21.85 12.38 15.17
CA PRO A 209 23.20 12.82 15.57
C PRO A 209 23.41 12.86 17.07
N ARG A 210 22.41 13.21 17.86
CA ARG A 210 22.48 13.20 19.33
C ARG A 210 22.85 11.84 19.92
N ARG A 211 22.51 10.72 19.27
CA ARG A 211 22.64 9.37 19.84
C ARG A 211 23.33 8.36 18.92
N ILE A 212 23.49 8.65 17.66
CA ILE A 212 24.06 7.71 16.69
C ILE A 212 25.27 8.35 16.02
N SER A 213 26.44 7.73 16.20
CA SER A 213 27.66 8.16 15.51
C SER A 213 27.56 7.93 14.00
N PRO A 214 28.08 8.85 13.16
CA PRO A 214 28.05 8.70 11.71
C PRO A 214 28.89 7.50 11.23
N GLY A 215 28.56 6.97 10.05
CA GLY A 215 29.29 5.90 9.37
C GLY A 215 29.14 4.51 10.00
N LYS A 216 28.27 4.33 11.00
CA LYS A 216 28.04 3.04 11.63
C LYS A 216 27.31 2.07 10.69
N VAL A 217 27.86 0.87 10.52
CA VAL A 217 27.26 -0.22 9.77
C VAL A 217 26.82 -1.34 10.70
N ILE A 218 25.52 -1.69 10.65
CA ILE A 218 24.89 -2.71 11.49
C ILE A 218 24.60 -3.92 10.65
N LYS A 219 25.20 -5.07 10.96
CA LYS A 219 25.10 -6.31 10.17
C LYS A 219 23.96 -7.25 10.56
N PRO A 220 23.55 -7.38 11.84
CA PRO A 220 22.45 -8.25 12.25
C PRO A 220 21.15 -7.93 11.46
N ILE A 221 20.36 -8.98 11.22
CA ILE A 221 19.11 -8.85 10.47
C ILE A 221 18.07 -8.05 11.26
N ALA A 222 17.34 -7.17 10.55
CA ALA A 222 16.24 -6.36 11.06
C ALA A 222 15.10 -6.32 10.02
N ALA A 223 13.92 -5.88 10.44
CA ALA A 223 12.77 -5.77 9.55
C ALA A 223 11.86 -4.60 9.96
N HIS A 224 10.89 -4.25 9.12
CA HIS A 224 9.92 -3.17 9.37
C HIS A 224 9.18 -3.32 10.72
N ILE A 225 8.93 -4.57 11.14
CA ILE A 225 8.28 -4.87 12.43
C ILE A 225 9.05 -4.33 13.65
N ASP A 226 10.33 -4.03 13.48
CA ASP A 226 11.20 -3.51 14.53
C ASP A 226 11.06 -1.99 14.72
N LEU A 227 10.43 -1.28 13.75
CA LEU A 227 10.31 0.18 13.80
C LEU A 227 9.47 0.66 14.98
N LEU A 228 8.29 0.05 15.19
CA LEU A 228 7.40 0.47 16.27
C LEU A 228 8.08 0.39 17.64
N PRO A 229 8.62 -0.76 18.10
CA PRO A 229 9.28 -0.81 19.40
C PRO A 229 10.53 0.05 19.48
N THR A 230 11.26 0.25 18.37
CA THR A 230 12.43 1.14 18.32
C THR A 230 12.05 2.59 18.51
N LEU A 231 11.01 3.06 17.80
CA LEU A 231 10.53 4.44 17.92
C LEU A 231 9.93 4.70 19.30
N MET A 232 9.16 3.78 19.85
CA MET A 232 8.61 3.93 21.21
C MET A 232 9.73 4.07 22.24
N GLU A 233 10.82 3.30 22.13
CA GLU A 233 11.96 3.42 23.04
C GLU A 233 12.71 4.75 22.86
N TYR A 234 12.98 5.18 21.62
CA TYR A 234 13.64 6.46 21.36
C TYR A 234 12.80 7.67 21.81
N CYS A 235 11.50 7.62 21.59
CA CYS A 235 10.57 8.67 21.97
C CYS A 235 10.17 8.63 23.46
N GLY A 236 10.68 7.65 24.23
CA GLY A 236 10.36 7.52 25.66
C GLY A 236 8.92 7.15 25.97
N VAL A 237 8.18 6.64 24.97
CA VAL A 237 6.80 6.19 25.14
C VAL A 237 6.80 4.83 25.82
N ARG A 238 6.28 4.78 27.05
CA ARG A 238 6.26 3.59 27.90
C ARG A 238 4.83 3.16 28.17
N ASN A 239 4.65 1.88 28.53
CA ASN A 239 3.34 1.31 28.94
C ASN A 239 2.24 1.48 27.89
N TYR A 240 2.61 1.54 26.61
CA TYR A 240 1.65 1.57 25.52
C TYR A 240 0.97 0.19 25.35
N LYS A 241 -0.28 0.22 24.89
CA LYS A 241 -1.05 -1.00 24.65
C LYS A 241 -1.10 -1.28 23.16
N THR A 242 -0.65 -2.46 22.76
CA THR A 242 -0.79 -3.00 21.39
C THR A 242 -1.12 -4.48 21.48
N LYS A 243 -1.44 -5.08 20.35
CA LYS A 243 -1.34 -6.53 20.17
C LYS A 243 0.11 -6.97 20.36
N PRO A 244 0.38 -8.27 20.63
CA PRO A 244 1.75 -8.77 20.72
C PRO A 244 2.58 -8.38 19.48
N LEU A 245 3.78 -7.86 19.71
CA LEU A 245 4.69 -7.43 18.66
C LEU A 245 5.62 -8.57 18.25
N ASP A 246 5.76 -8.82 16.95
CA ASP A 246 6.78 -9.71 16.39
C ASP A 246 8.18 -9.04 16.33
N GLY A 247 8.20 -7.71 16.35
CA GLY A 247 9.43 -6.90 16.31
C GLY A 247 10.07 -6.71 17.67
N ARG A 248 11.32 -6.25 17.66
CA ARG A 248 12.08 -5.87 18.85
C ARG A 248 12.78 -4.54 18.64
N SER A 249 12.99 -3.77 19.72
CA SER A 249 13.72 -2.51 19.62
C SER A 249 15.15 -2.73 19.11
N LEU A 250 15.55 -1.93 18.14
CA LEU A 250 16.90 -1.89 17.58
C LEU A 250 17.83 -0.94 18.36
N VAL A 251 17.33 -0.20 19.35
CA VAL A 251 18.12 0.78 20.12
C VAL A 251 19.38 0.16 20.74
N PRO A 252 19.33 -1.00 21.43
CA PRO A 252 20.52 -1.63 21.98
C PRO A 252 21.58 -1.98 20.93
N LEU A 253 21.13 -2.37 19.73
CA LEU A 253 21.99 -2.70 18.59
C LEU A 253 22.58 -1.42 17.96
N ILE A 254 21.75 -0.42 17.74
CA ILE A 254 22.13 0.85 17.13
C ILE A 254 23.14 1.60 18.03
N GLU A 255 22.93 1.64 19.33
CA GLU A 255 23.79 2.35 20.29
C GLU A 255 24.95 1.50 20.83
N SER A 256 25.10 0.27 20.36
CA SER A 256 26.16 -0.67 20.85
C SER A 256 26.13 -0.90 22.37
N LYS A 257 24.94 -0.85 22.97
CA LYS A 257 24.73 -1.12 24.40
C LYS A 257 24.74 -2.60 24.76
N GLN A 258 24.70 -3.47 23.74
CA GLN A 258 24.63 -4.92 23.93
C GLN A 258 25.79 -5.59 23.19
N SER A 259 26.57 -6.39 23.88
CA SER A 259 27.71 -7.11 23.32
C SER A 259 27.26 -8.32 22.44
N ALA A 260 26.11 -8.90 22.74
CA ALA A 260 25.51 -10.00 21.96
C ALA A 260 24.07 -9.65 21.58
N TRP A 261 23.79 -9.65 20.27
CA TRP A 261 22.43 -9.52 19.75
C TRP A 261 21.80 -10.89 19.64
N PRO A 262 20.63 -11.15 20.27
CA PRO A 262 20.00 -12.48 20.20
C PRO A 262 19.64 -12.85 18.77
N SER A 263 19.94 -14.07 18.38
CA SER A 263 19.48 -14.62 17.10
C SER A 263 17.97 -14.51 16.94
N ARG A 264 17.53 -14.37 15.70
CA ARG A 264 16.11 -14.30 15.38
C ARG A 264 15.81 -14.96 14.03
N THR A 265 14.55 -15.28 13.86
CA THR A 265 14.01 -15.75 12.59
C THR A 265 13.02 -14.73 12.05
N LEU A 266 13.17 -14.35 10.79
CA LEU A 266 12.25 -13.50 10.05
C LEU A 266 11.53 -14.31 8.98
N PHE A 267 10.27 -14.00 8.75
CA PHE A 267 9.43 -14.70 7.79
C PHE A 267 8.93 -13.75 6.71
N THR A 268 8.90 -14.24 5.48
CA THR A 268 8.39 -13.51 4.31
C THR A 268 7.35 -14.36 3.60
N VAL A 269 6.22 -13.75 3.25
CA VAL A 269 5.17 -14.39 2.44
C VAL A 269 4.71 -13.43 1.35
N TRP A 270 4.52 -14.00 0.16
CA TRP A 270 3.93 -13.32 -0.98
C TRP A 270 2.93 -14.25 -1.67
N GLY A 271 1.63 -13.96 -1.65
CA GLY A 271 0.66 -14.91 -2.23
C GLY A 271 -0.80 -14.49 -2.32
N GLY A 272 -1.20 -13.31 -1.88
CA GLY A 272 -2.62 -12.90 -1.89
C GLY A 272 -3.51 -13.84 -1.06
N THR A 273 -4.73 -14.12 -1.51
CA THR A 273 -5.73 -14.93 -0.78
C THR A 273 -5.39 -16.41 -0.60
N ARG A 274 -4.35 -16.90 -1.25
CA ARG A 274 -3.83 -18.28 -1.11
C ARG A 274 -2.40 -18.23 -0.61
N LEU A 275 -2.22 -17.70 0.59
CA LEU A 275 -0.88 -17.53 1.18
C LEU A 275 -0.15 -18.86 1.40
N GLN A 276 -0.88 -19.94 1.69
CA GLN A 276 -0.29 -21.29 1.80
C GLN A 276 0.37 -21.76 0.50
N ASP A 277 -0.09 -21.27 -0.66
CA ASP A 277 0.48 -21.57 -1.99
C ASP A 277 1.45 -20.47 -2.45
N GLY A 278 1.68 -19.47 -1.60
CA GLY A 278 2.50 -18.30 -1.90
C GLY A 278 4.00 -18.59 -1.91
N ARG A 279 4.74 -17.63 -2.45
CA ARG A 279 6.19 -17.59 -2.27
C ARG A 279 6.50 -17.26 -0.83
N ARG A 280 7.50 -17.90 -0.26
CA ARG A 280 7.80 -17.80 1.17
C ARG A 280 9.29 -17.95 1.44
N ALA A 281 9.74 -17.28 2.50
CA ALA A 281 11.10 -17.43 2.98
C ALA A 281 11.19 -17.40 4.50
N VAL A 282 12.20 -18.06 5.01
CA VAL A 282 12.64 -18.04 6.41
C VAL A 282 14.07 -17.55 6.42
N ARG A 283 14.37 -16.52 7.22
CA ARG A 283 15.68 -15.88 7.33
C ARG A 283 16.16 -15.87 8.76
N THR A 284 17.29 -16.54 9.01
CA THR A 284 18.06 -16.40 10.26
C THR A 284 19.35 -15.62 9.97
N ASP A 285 20.20 -15.41 10.95
CA ASP A 285 21.48 -14.73 10.73
C ASP A 285 22.34 -15.42 9.67
N ARG A 286 22.34 -16.74 9.65
CA ARG A 286 23.11 -17.55 8.69
C ARG A 286 22.30 -18.06 7.51
N TRP A 287 21.13 -18.64 7.76
CA TRP A 287 20.39 -19.38 6.74
C TRP A 287 19.25 -18.59 6.14
N ARG A 288 19.01 -18.79 4.85
CA ARG A 288 17.78 -18.41 4.17
C ARG A 288 17.21 -19.59 3.43
N ALA A 289 16.03 -20.06 3.86
CA ALA A 289 15.22 -21.01 3.12
C ALA A 289 14.19 -20.27 2.29
N VAL A 290 14.02 -20.63 1.02
CA VAL A 290 13.11 -19.96 0.07
C VAL A 290 12.28 -21.00 -0.67
N ASN A 291 10.99 -20.73 -0.88
CA ASN A 291 10.13 -21.50 -1.76
C ASN A 291 9.40 -20.58 -2.73
N GLU A 292 9.82 -20.61 -3.99
CA GLU A 292 9.21 -19.89 -5.12
C GLU A 292 8.18 -20.73 -5.88
N LYS A 293 7.49 -21.67 -5.20
CA LYS A 293 6.50 -22.63 -5.75
C LYS A 293 7.11 -23.83 -6.50
N ARG A 294 8.41 -24.01 -6.46
CA ARG A 294 9.13 -25.12 -7.14
C ARG A 294 9.84 -26.07 -6.18
N GLY A 295 9.54 -25.98 -4.90
CA GLY A 295 10.26 -26.65 -3.82
C GLY A 295 11.08 -25.66 -2.99
N TRP A 296 11.64 -26.16 -1.91
CA TRP A 296 12.47 -25.36 -1.02
C TRP A 296 13.93 -25.36 -1.48
N GLU A 297 14.54 -24.19 -1.48
CA GLU A 297 15.96 -23.93 -1.66
C GLU A 297 16.54 -23.43 -0.32
N LEU A 298 17.82 -23.71 -0.05
CA LEU A 298 18.53 -23.28 1.16
C LEU A 298 19.83 -22.59 0.79
N TYR A 299 20.13 -21.46 1.46
CA TYR A 299 21.33 -20.65 1.20
C TYR A 299 22.04 -20.30 2.50
N ASP A 300 23.39 -20.37 2.51
CA ASP A 300 24.25 -19.86 3.58
C ASP A 300 24.55 -18.37 3.34
N MET A 301 23.77 -17.48 3.93
CA MET A 301 23.86 -16.04 3.68
C MET A 301 25.14 -15.37 4.22
N LEU A 302 25.92 -16.09 5.01
CA LEU A 302 27.25 -15.61 5.45
C LEU A 302 28.32 -15.89 4.41
N LYS A 303 28.21 -17.00 3.68
CA LYS A 303 29.15 -17.42 2.65
C LYS A 303 28.69 -17.04 1.23
N ASP A 304 27.40 -17.12 0.97
CA ASP A 304 26.75 -16.85 -0.30
C ASP A 304 25.58 -15.85 -0.16
N PRO A 305 25.86 -14.57 0.13
CA PRO A 305 24.81 -13.55 0.27
C PRO A 305 24.03 -13.29 -1.02
N LEU A 306 24.52 -13.73 -2.17
CA LEU A 306 23.88 -13.60 -3.47
C LEU A 306 23.00 -14.78 -3.87
N GLN A 307 22.95 -15.82 -3.03
CA GLN A 307 22.12 -17.02 -3.23
C GLN A 307 22.40 -17.74 -4.57
N LYS A 308 23.66 -18.04 -4.84
CA LYS A 308 24.11 -18.72 -6.05
C LYS A 308 24.06 -20.23 -5.91
N GLU A 309 24.34 -20.76 -4.70
CA GLU A 309 24.47 -22.18 -4.40
C GLU A 309 23.32 -22.67 -3.52
N ASN A 310 22.50 -23.57 -4.05
CA ASN A 310 21.39 -24.18 -3.30
C ASN A 310 21.88 -25.39 -2.50
N LEU A 311 21.92 -25.29 -1.20
CA LEU A 311 22.39 -26.27 -0.25
C LEU A 311 21.27 -27.18 0.31
N ALA A 312 20.08 -27.21 -0.28
CA ALA A 312 18.94 -27.94 0.25
C ALA A 312 19.18 -29.44 0.37
N GLN A 313 19.95 -30.03 -0.54
CA GLN A 313 20.32 -31.44 -0.52
C GLN A 313 21.49 -31.73 0.43
N ASP A 314 22.42 -30.78 0.57
CA ASP A 314 23.63 -30.96 1.39
C ASP A 314 23.37 -30.65 2.87
N GLN A 315 22.33 -29.94 3.18
CA GLN A 315 21.96 -29.45 4.54
C GLN A 315 20.49 -29.76 4.87
N PRO A 316 20.01 -31.00 4.75
CA PRO A 316 18.60 -31.35 4.90
C PRO A 316 18.07 -31.03 6.31
N ASP A 317 18.88 -31.23 7.35
CA ASP A 317 18.48 -30.96 8.74
C ASP A 317 18.28 -29.46 9.00
N ALA A 318 19.14 -28.62 8.42
CA ALA A 318 19.00 -27.16 8.53
C ALA A 318 17.73 -26.70 7.82
N LEU A 319 17.45 -27.23 6.64
CA LEU A 319 16.24 -26.95 5.88
C LEU A 319 15.00 -27.38 6.65
N ALA A 320 14.97 -28.60 7.18
CA ALA A 320 13.83 -29.14 7.92
C ALA A 320 13.47 -28.27 9.15
N LYS A 321 14.49 -27.80 9.89
CA LYS A 321 14.28 -26.89 11.03
C LYS A 321 13.61 -25.57 10.61
N LEU A 322 14.04 -24.98 9.49
CA LEU A 322 13.48 -23.74 8.98
C LEU A 322 12.05 -23.92 8.47
N GLN A 323 11.78 -25.06 7.80
CA GLN A 323 10.43 -25.40 7.36
C GLN A 323 9.47 -25.58 8.54
N ALA A 324 9.90 -26.26 9.61
CA ALA A 324 9.11 -26.41 10.83
C ALA A 324 8.80 -25.05 11.47
N SER A 325 9.82 -24.20 11.62
CA SER A 325 9.67 -22.85 12.13
C SER A 325 8.70 -21.99 11.29
N TYR A 326 8.74 -22.13 9.95
CA TYR A 326 7.78 -21.46 9.07
C TYR A 326 6.35 -21.95 9.32
N SER A 327 6.15 -23.26 9.42
CA SER A 327 4.83 -23.86 9.58
C SER A 327 4.19 -23.44 10.90
N GLU A 328 4.97 -23.41 11.98
CA GLU A 328 4.53 -22.92 13.29
C GLU A 328 4.11 -21.45 13.23
N TRP A 329 5.00 -20.58 12.74
CA TRP A 329 4.71 -19.15 12.60
C TRP A 329 3.51 -18.88 11.69
N PHE A 330 3.40 -19.60 10.56
CA PHE A 330 2.31 -19.40 9.62
C PHE A 330 0.96 -19.80 10.20
N SER A 331 0.89 -20.91 10.92
CA SER A 331 -0.32 -21.39 11.61
C SER A 331 -0.83 -20.35 12.60
N ASP A 332 0.08 -19.73 13.36
CA ASP A 332 -0.27 -18.68 14.32
C ASP A 332 -0.67 -17.36 13.59
N ALA A 333 0.08 -16.96 12.57
CA ALA A 333 -0.21 -15.75 11.78
C ALA A 333 -1.53 -15.84 10.98
N ASP A 334 -1.92 -17.06 10.56
CA ASP A 334 -3.14 -17.35 9.81
C ASP A 334 -4.39 -17.50 10.71
N SER A 335 -4.20 -17.66 12.02
CA SER A 335 -5.29 -17.91 12.97
C SER A 335 -6.41 -16.87 12.94
N ALA A 336 -6.11 -15.67 12.50
CA ALA A 336 -7.07 -14.57 12.37
C ALA A 336 -7.94 -14.62 11.09
N GLY A 337 -7.66 -15.57 10.17
CA GLY A 337 -8.36 -15.76 8.89
C GLY A 337 -8.10 -14.67 7.86
N PHE A 338 -8.65 -14.88 6.66
CA PHE A 338 -8.51 -14.02 5.49
C PHE A 338 -9.85 -13.48 4.98
N ASP A 339 -10.84 -13.36 5.85
CA ASP A 339 -12.12 -12.79 5.46
C ASP A 339 -11.93 -11.34 5.03
N PRO A 340 -12.61 -10.90 3.97
CA PRO A 340 -12.58 -9.52 3.54
C PRO A 340 -13.02 -8.59 4.67
N ILE A 341 -12.25 -7.53 4.90
CA ILE A 341 -12.64 -6.47 5.82
C ILE A 341 -13.70 -5.61 5.13
N PRO A 342 -14.93 -5.52 5.67
CA PRO A 342 -15.99 -4.77 5.04
C PRO A 342 -15.74 -3.26 5.12
N ILE A 343 -16.16 -2.53 4.09
CA ILE A 343 -16.10 -1.07 4.07
C ILE A 343 -17.13 -0.52 5.05
N HIS A 344 -16.71 0.35 5.96
CA HIS A 344 -17.60 1.00 6.91
C HIS A 344 -18.41 2.11 6.26
N VAL A 345 -19.72 2.13 6.49
CA VAL A 345 -20.65 3.15 6.01
C VAL A 345 -21.34 3.82 7.18
N GLY A 346 -21.42 5.15 7.16
CA GLY A 346 -22.04 5.95 8.22
C GLY A 346 -21.13 6.20 9.42
N HIS A 347 -19.82 6.23 9.22
CA HIS A 347 -18.88 6.63 10.27
C HIS A 347 -19.05 8.13 10.58
N PRO A 348 -19.10 8.53 11.88
CA PRO A 348 -19.42 9.93 12.24
C PRO A 348 -18.38 10.95 11.77
N ALA A 349 -17.18 10.55 11.44
CA ALA A 349 -16.13 11.43 10.89
C ALA A 349 -16.28 11.72 9.38
N ARG A 350 -17.19 11.03 8.68
CA ARG A 350 -17.34 11.14 7.22
C ARG A 350 -18.77 10.90 6.79
N ASP A 351 -19.35 11.86 6.10
CA ASP A 351 -20.69 11.76 5.55
C ASP A 351 -20.72 11.01 4.20
N GLU A 352 -19.64 11.05 3.44
CA GLU A 352 -19.51 10.35 2.16
C GLU A 352 -18.61 9.12 2.24
N VAL A 353 -19.03 8.04 1.58
CA VAL A 353 -18.25 6.81 1.40
C VAL A 353 -18.16 6.49 -0.08
N VAL A 354 -16.94 6.37 -0.60
CA VAL A 354 -16.70 6.01 -2.00
C VAL A 354 -16.42 4.52 -2.09
N LEU A 355 -17.27 3.81 -2.84
CA LEU A 355 -17.09 2.39 -3.15
C LEU A 355 -16.35 2.26 -4.49
N GLU A 356 -15.03 2.25 -4.43
CA GLU A 356 -14.18 2.17 -5.61
C GLU A 356 -14.42 0.89 -6.42
N GLY A 357 -14.32 0.99 -7.76
CA GLY A 357 -14.52 -0.15 -8.65
C GLY A 357 -13.53 -1.29 -8.39
N HIS A 358 -12.30 -0.99 -8.04
CA HIS A 358 -11.29 -2.01 -7.74
C HIS A 358 -11.49 -2.71 -6.38
N TYR A 359 -12.35 -2.21 -5.50
CA TYR A 359 -12.80 -2.90 -4.29
C TYR A 359 -13.96 -3.87 -4.54
N ALA A 360 -14.62 -3.77 -5.69
CA ALA A 360 -15.71 -4.67 -6.03
C ALA A 360 -15.24 -6.11 -6.16
N TYR A 361 -16.08 -7.02 -5.70
CA TYR A 361 -16.04 -8.42 -6.10
C TYR A 361 -16.92 -8.58 -7.34
N LEU A 362 -16.55 -9.47 -8.25
CA LEU A 362 -17.33 -9.71 -9.47
C LEU A 362 -18.00 -11.08 -9.42
N HIS A 363 -19.32 -11.11 -9.45
CA HIS A 363 -20.07 -12.37 -9.60
C HIS A 363 -19.97 -12.84 -11.06
N PRO A 364 -19.74 -14.17 -11.35
CA PRO A 364 -19.70 -15.30 -10.41
C PRO A 364 -18.33 -15.60 -9.81
N THR A 365 -17.27 -14.89 -10.15
CA THR A 365 -15.89 -15.27 -9.78
C THR A 365 -15.44 -14.81 -8.39
N GLY A 366 -16.16 -13.91 -7.75
CA GLY A 366 -15.78 -13.35 -6.45
C GLY A 366 -14.48 -12.55 -6.52
N SER A 367 -13.49 -12.91 -5.70
CA SER A 367 -12.17 -12.26 -5.66
C SER A 367 -11.21 -12.71 -6.76
N ILE A 368 -11.57 -13.72 -7.55
CA ILE A 368 -10.78 -14.21 -8.68
C ILE A 368 -10.99 -13.27 -9.88
N ARG A 369 -9.95 -13.10 -10.70
CA ARG A 369 -10.03 -12.29 -11.92
C ARG A 369 -11.13 -12.81 -12.83
N ALA A 370 -12.08 -11.96 -13.16
CA ALA A 370 -13.11 -12.25 -14.13
C ALA A 370 -12.58 -12.14 -15.56
N ASN A 371 -13.17 -12.94 -16.45
CA ASN A 371 -12.94 -12.87 -17.89
C ASN A 371 -14.28 -12.52 -18.55
N ALA A 372 -14.35 -11.38 -19.24
CA ALA A 372 -15.58 -10.90 -19.84
C ALA A 372 -16.25 -11.91 -20.78
N LYS A 373 -15.46 -12.62 -21.60
CA LYS A 373 -15.98 -13.63 -22.53
C LYS A 373 -16.62 -14.82 -21.84
N LEU A 374 -16.12 -15.21 -20.64
CA LEU A 374 -16.64 -16.35 -19.89
C LEU A 374 -17.71 -15.96 -18.88
N HIS A 375 -17.58 -14.77 -18.29
CA HIS A 375 -18.35 -14.38 -17.11
C HIS A 375 -19.28 -13.19 -17.36
N GLY A 376 -19.18 -12.54 -18.54
CA GLY A 376 -19.98 -11.38 -18.92
C GLY A 376 -19.69 -10.12 -18.10
N ILE A 377 -18.54 -10.05 -17.43
CA ILE A 377 -18.06 -8.91 -16.66
C ILE A 377 -16.54 -9.04 -16.43
N SER A 378 -15.82 -7.94 -16.35
CA SER A 378 -14.41 -7.91 -15.97
C SER A 378 -14.03 -6.55 -15.37
N TYR A 379 -12.79 -6.43 -14.90
CA TYR A 379 -12.15 -5.13 -14.73
C TYR A 379 -11.55 -4.68 -16.07
N HIS A 380 -11.47 -3.37 -16.30
CA HIS A 380 -10.86 -2.81 -17.51
C HIS A 380 -9.39 -3.21 -17.64
N GLY A 381 -8.60 -3.03 -16.62
CA GLY A 381 -7.17 -3.38 -16.54
C GLY A 381 -6.90 -4.85 -16.28
N ARG A 382 -7.84 -5.76 -16.46
CA ARG A 382 -7.74 -7.22 -16.25
C ARG A 382 -7.44 -7.68 -14.83
N SER A 383 -6.67 -6.91 -14.06
CA SER A 383 -6.17 -7.31 -12.74
C SER A 383 -7.01 -6.78 -11.58
N GLY A 384 -7.85 -5.75 -11.82
CA GLY A 384 -8.55 -5.03 -10.77
C GLY A 384 -7.56 -4.42 -9.78
N TRP A 385 -6.49 -3.81 -10.28
CA TRP A 385 -5.55 -3.06 -9.46
C TRP A 385 -6.18 -1.74 -9.00
N ALA A 386 -5.49 -1.04 -8.12
CA ALA A 386 -5.96 0.26 -7.64
C ALA A 386 -6.36 1.20 -8.78
N ASN A 387 -7.44 1.95 -8.58
CA ASN A 387 -8.06 2.87 -9.56
C ASN A 387 -8.64 2.21 -10.81
N ASP A 388 -8.74 0.87 -10.86
CA ASP A 388 -9.43 0.15 -11.91
C ASP A 388 -10.96 0.23 -11.74
N TRP A 389 -11.68 0.04 -12.82
CA TRP A 389 -13.14 0.06 -12.82
C TRP A 389 -13.73 -1.22 -13.40
N VAL A 390 -14.99 -1.46 -13.12
CA VAL A 390 -15.76 -2.56 -13.70
C VAL A 390 -16.11 -2.20 -15.14
N ASP A 391 -15.86 -3.13 -16.05
CA ASP A 391 -16.03 -2.95 -17.50
C ASP A 391 -16.51 -4.24 -18.19
N ASN A 392 -16.77 -4.16 -19.49
CA ASN A 392 -17.18 -5.28 -20.31
C ASN A 392 -18.38 -6.04 -19.70
N TRP A 393 -19.35 -5.30 -19.24
CA TRP A 393 -20.54 -5.86 -18.59
C TRP A 393 -21.61 -6.20 -19.63
N THR A 394 -21.65 -7.46 -20.05
CA THR A 394 -22.45 -7.97 -21.16
C THR A 394 -23.48 -9.04 -20.75
N SER A 395 -23.64 -9.28 -19.45
CA SER A 395 -24.56 -10.32 -18.95
C SER A 395 -25.37 -9.81 -17.77
N THR A 396 -26.68 -10.01 -17.82
CA THR A 396 -27.61 -9.73 -16.71
C THR A 396 -27.41 -10.66 -15.51
N LYS A 397 -26.67 -11.77 -15.68
CA LYS A 397 -26.33 -12.70 -14.60
C LYS A 397 -25.10 -12.27 -13.82
N ALA A 398 -24.26 -11.41 -14.40
CA ALA A 398 -23.05 -10.92 -13.78
C ALA A 398 -23.30 -9.60 -13.05
N PHE A 399 -22.58 -9.36 -11.96
CA PHE A 399 -22.71 -8.11 -11.20
C PHE A 399 -21.52 -7.86 -10.29
N PRO A 400 -21.13 -6.59 -10.06
CA PRO A 400 -20.21 -6.20 -8.99
C PRO A 400 -20.93 -6.12 -7.65
N TYR A 401 -20.19 -6.41 -6.56
CA TYR A 401 -20.69 -6.24 -5.20
C TYR A 401 -19.56 -5.87 -4.23
N TRP A 402 -19.93 -5.20 -3.13
CA TRP A 402 -19.04 -4.77 -2.07
C TRP A 402 -19.53 -5.30 -0.72
N HIS A 403 -18.61 -5.69 0.15
CA HIS A 403 -18.91 -6.02 1.54
C HIS A 403 -18.92 -4.74 2.37
N LEU A 404 -20.04 -4.47 3.04
CA LEU A 404 -20.26 -3.28 3.83
C LEU A 404 -20.51 -3.62 5.29
N ASN A 405 -20.15 -2.69 6.16
CA ASN A 405 -20.55 -2.67 7.56
C ASN A 405 -21.22 -1.33 7.86
N ILE A 406 -22.54 -1.31 7.94
CA ILE A 406 -23.30 -0.12 8.30
C ILE A 406 -23.11 0.13 9.79
N VAL A 407 -22.38 1.19 10.16
CA VAL A 407 -22.06 1.48 11.56
C VAL A 407 -23.09 2.39 12.24
N ARG A 408 -23.90 3.12 11.46
CA ARG A 408 -25.00 3.95 11.92
C ARG A 408 -26.23 3.70 11.05
N SER A 409 -27.37 3.37 11.69
CA SER A 409 -28.66 3.30 10.97
C SER A 409 -29.08 4.69 10.49
N GLY A 410 -29.68 4.76 9.31
CA GLY A 410 -30.16 6.02 8.75
C GLY A 410 -30.45 5.94 7.26
N ASP A 411 -30.79 7.07 6.68
CA ASP A 411 -31.06 7.22 5.26
C ASP A 411 -29.78 7.57 4.49
N TYR A 412 -29.52 6.80 3.44
CA TYR A 412 -28.32 6.93 2.62
C TYR A 412 -28.71 7.19 1.16
N GLN A 413 -28.21 8.28 0.62
CA GLN A 413 -28.30 8.56 -0.80
C GLN A 413 -27.24 7.79 -1.57
N ILE A 414 -27.64 7.11 -2.64
CA ILE A 414 -26.73 6.34 -3.49
C ILE A 414 -26.58 7.04 -4.83
N VAL A 415 -25.33 7.24 -5.24
CA VAL A 415 -24.97 7.80 -6.54
C VAL A 415 -24.00 6.87 -7.25
N LEU A 416 -24.31 6.46 -8.46
CA LEU A 416 -23.42 5.66 -9.29
C LEU A 416 -22.50 6.59 -10.12
N LYS A 417 -21.21 6.28 -10.15
CA LYS A 417 -20.26 6.84 -11.11
C LYS A 417 -20.19 5.89 -12.30
N TYR A 418 -20.47 6.39 -13.51
CA TYR A 418 -20.64 5.53 -14.66
C TYR A 418 -20.02 6.07 -15.95
N ALA A 419 -19.83 5.18 -16.89
CA ALA A 419 -19.59 5.45 -18.30
C ALA A 419 -20.58 4.60 -19.10
N CYS A 420 -21.13 5.16 -20.16
CA CYS A 420 -22.12 4.48 -21.01
C CYS A 420 -22.03 5.03 -22.41
N THR A 421 -21.94 4.14 -23.41
CA THR A 421 -22.03 4.54 -24.83
C THR A 421 -23.47 4.91 -25.18
N GLU A 422 -23.66 5.53 -26.33
CA GLU A 422 -25.01 5.84 -26.83
C GLU A 422 -25.80 4.56 -27.11
N ALA A 423 -25.15 3.52 -27.63
CA ALA A 423 -25.76 2.21 -27.87
C ALA A 423 -26.25 1.50 -26.61
N ASP A 424 -25.56 1.72 -25.48
CA ASP A 424 -25.91 1.14 -24.19
C ASP A 424 -26.85 2.04 -23.35
N SER A 425 -27.19 3.24 -23.86
CA SER A 425 -28.16 4.13 -23.23
C SER A 425 -29.55 3.48 -23.23
N GLY A 426 -30.26 3.59 -22.13
CA GLY A 426 -31.52 2.85 -21.90
C GLY A 426 -31.34 1.63 -21.00
N SER A 427 -30.13 1.22 -20.66
CA SER A 427 -29.87 0.12 -19.72
C SER A 427 -30.60 0.32 -18.40
N LYS A 428 -31.25 -0.75 -17.91
CA LYS A 428 -31.93 -0.75 -16.61
C LYS A 428 -31.04 -1.41 -15.56
N LEU A 429 -30.87 -0.73 -14.45
CA LEU A 429 -30.06 -1.18 -13.34
C LEU A 429 -30.91 -1.38 -12.08
N ARG A 430 -30.44 -2.23 -11.19
CA ARG A 430 -30.95 -2.37 -9.81
C ARG A 430 -29.79 -2.32 -8.84
N VAL A 431 -29.88 -1.45 -7.86
CA VAL A 431 -29.00 -1.43 -6.70
C VAL A 431 -29.71 -2.13 -5.55
N GLU A 432 -29.06 -3.14 -4.97
CA GLU A 432 -29.58 -3.95 -3.85
C GLU A 432 -28.66 -3.77 -2.64
N VAL A 433 -29.19 -3.37 -1.48
CA VAL A 433 -28.41 -3.24 -0.24
C VAL A 433 -29.33 -3.30 0.99
N GLY A 434 -28.96 -4.08 2.02
CA GLY A 434 -29.66 -4.10 3.31
C GLY A 434 -31.10 -4.58 3.25
N GLY A 435 -31.51 -5.31 2.22
CA GLY A 435 -32.89 -5.71 1.97
C GLY A 435 -33.71 -4.73 1.10
N GLU A 436 -33.18 -3.55 0.88
CA GLU A 436 -33.76 -2.51 0.02
C GLU A 436 -33.27 -2.65 -1.43
N SER A 437 -34.05 -2.13 -2.37
CA SER A 437 -33.66 -2.08 -3.77
C SER A 437 -34.15 -0.81 -4.47
N LEU A 438 -33.32 -0.27 -5.35
CA LEU A 438 -33.63 0.88 -6.21
C LEU A 438 -33.46 0.47 -7.66
N GLU A 439 -34.45 0.73 -8.48
CA GLU A 439 -34.38 0.57 -9.94
C GLU A 439 -34.15 1.93 -10.60
N LEU A 440 -33.26 1.96 -11.57
CA LEU A 440 -32.89 3.16 -12.28
C LEU A 440 -32.55 2.84 -13.73
N LYS A 441 -32.66 3.85 -14.57
CA LYS A 441 -32.36 3.76 -16.00
C LYS A 441 -31.22 4.69 -16.35
N VAL A 442 -30.30 4.24 -17.16
CA VAL A 442 -29.21 5.06 -17.71
C VAL A 442 -29.74 5.77 -18.97
N ASP A 443 -30.40 6.90 -18.80
CA ASP A 443 -31.04 7.60 -19.92
C ASP A 443 -30.09 8.49 -20.73
N THR A 444 -28.89 8.73 -20.24
CA THR A 444 -27.91 9.60 -20.86
C THR A 444 -26.60 8.87 -21.08
N SER A 445 -26.08 8.91 -22.30
CA SER A 445 -24.72 8.45 -22.57
C SER A 445 -23.70 9.37 -21.91
N PHE A 446 -22.61 8.81 -21.43
CA PHE A 446 -21.45 9.53 -20.92
C PHE A 446 -20.17 8.82 -21.36
N LEU A 447 -19.47 9.42 -22.30
CA LEU A 447 -18.18 8.94 -22.76
C LEU A 447 -17.07 9.61 -21.92
N PRO A 448 -16.35 8.83 -21.10
CA PRO A 448 -15.34 9.40 -20.23
C PRO A 448 -14.16 9.94 -21.04
N ALA A 449 -13.76 11.17 -20.75
CA ALA A 449 -12.51 11.71 -21.27
C ALA A 449 -11.34 11.11 -20.49
N THR A 450 -10.34 10.61 -21.21
CA THR A 450 -9.05 10.24 -20.64
C THR A 450 -8.30 11.51 -20.28
N ILE A 451 -7.85 11.63 -19.04
CA ILE A 451 -7.03 12.76 -18.60
C ILE A 451 -5.61 12.55 -19.14
N PRO A 452 -5.04 13.53 -19.87
CA PRO A 452 -3.70 13.41 -20.40
C PRO A 452 -2.66 13.13 -19.31
N SER A 453 -1.72 12.26 -19.60
CA SER A 453 -0.62 11.91 -18.70
C SER A 453 0.75 12.19 -19.33
N ARG A 454 1.74 12.46 -18.45
CA ARG A 454 3.14 12.74 -18.88
C ARG A 454 3.99 11.47 -18.82
N ASP A 455 3.46 10.35 -19.29
CA ASP A 455 4.16 9.06 -19.30
C ASP A 455 5.40 9.11 -20.19
N ARG A 456 6.54 8.67 -19.67
CA ARG A 456 7.78 8.48 -20.43
C ARG A 456 7.76 7.20 -21.24
N ILE A 457 6.97 6.23 -20.81
CA ILE A 457 6.85 4.90 -21.40
C ILE A 457 5.42 4.42 -21.22
N GLY A 458 4.91 3.65 -22.16
CA GLY A 458 3.57 3.07 -22.09
C GLY A 458 3.33 2.32 -20.79
N ARG A 459 2.18 2.58 -20.16
CA ARG A 459 1.78 2.00 -18.87
C ARG A 459 0.98 0.72 -19.05
N LYS A 460 0.91 -0.06 -17.97
CA LYS A 460 0.00 -1.19 -17.81
C LYS A 460 -1.19 -0.85 -16.91
N GLU A 461 -1.05 0.17 -16.10
CA GLU A 461 -2.06 0.70 -15.21
C GLU A 461 -3.12 1.47 -16.03
N VAL A 462 -4.34 1.51 -15.51
CA VAL A 462 -5.42 2.24 -16.17
C VAL A 462 -5.16 3.76 -16.16
N PRO A 463 -5.58 4.49 -17.21
CA PRO A 463 -5.47 5.95 -17.21
C PRO A 463 -6.49 6.58 -16.25
N GLU A 464 -6.24 7.79 -15.82
CA GLU A 464 -7.22 8.61 -15.11
C GLU A 464 -8.34 9.06 -16.08
N ARG A 465 -9.60 9.04 -15.63
CA ARG A 465 -10.78 9.39 -16.45
C ARG A 465 -11.77 10.25 -15.69
N THR A 466 -12.64 10.94 -16.43
CA THR A 466 -13.85 11.56 -15.90
C THR A 466 -15.00 10.55 -15.85
N TRP A 467 -16.00 10.81 -15.00
CA TRP A 467 -17.14 9.93 -14.79
C TRP A 467 -18.45 10.72 -14.78
N GLY A 468 -19.49 10.14 -15.37
CA GLY A 468 -20.85 10.57 -15.18
C GLY A 468 -21.34 10.29 -13.76
N SER A 469 -22.37 11.01 -13.31
CA SER A 469 -23.04 10.77 -12.04
C SER A 469 -24.51 10.44 -12.27
N LEU A 470 -24.98 9.32 -11.71
CA LEU A 470 -26.35 8.86 -11.83
C LEU A 470 -26.92 8.66 -10.41
N PRO A 471 -27.75 9.57 -9.90
CA PRO A 471 -28.45 9.39 -8.63
C PRO A 471 -29.38 8.15 -8.72
N ALA A 472 -29.18 7.19 -7.82
CA ALA A 472 -30.01 6.00 -7.75
C ALA A 472 -31.22 6.19 -6.83
N GLY A 473 -31.11 7.01 -5.81
CA GLY A 473 -32.15 7.28 -4.82
C GLY A 473 -31.64 7.16 -3.39
N THR A 474 -32.58 7.12 -2.45
CA THR A 474 -32.31 7.02 -1.00
C THR A 474 -32.85 5.69 -0.47
N VAL A 475 -32.10 5.03 0.41
CA VAL A 475 -32.47 3.80 1.10
C VAL A 475 -32.29 3.96 2.59
N HIS A 476 -33.13 3.31 3.39
CA HIS A 476 -32.93 3.23 4.83
C HIS A 476 -32.10 1.98 5.17
N LEU A 477 -30.91 2.16 5.78
CA LEU A 477 -30.04 1.05 6.15
C LEU A 477 -30.00 0.89 7.68
N ALA A 478 -30.25 -0.34 8.13
CA ALA A 478 -30.03 -0.72 9.52
C ALA A 478 -28.55 -1.02 9.78
N LYS A 479 -28.12 -0.79 11.02
CA LYS A 479 -26.75 -1.15 11.48
C LYS A 479 -26.50 -2.64 11.30
N GLY A 480 -25.34 -3.00 10.74
CA GLY A 480 -24.92 -4.39 10.55
C GLY A 480 -24.12 -4.61 9.26
N LYS A 481 -23.67 -5.85 9.07
CA LYS A 481 -22.98 -6.30 7.86
C LYS A 481 -23.97 -6.56 6.74
N THR A 482 -23.66 -6.11 5.54
CA THR A 482 -24.47 -6.33 4.35
C THR A 482 -23.58 -6.33 3.09
N GLN A 483 -24.21 -6.50 1.91
CA GLN A 483 -23.56 -6.31 0.62
C GLN A 483 -24.36 -5.28 -0.18
N LEU A 484 -23.65 -4.39 -0.88
CA LEU A 484 -24.23 -3.61 -1.97
C LEU A 484 -23.94 -4.34 -3.27
N LYS A 485 -24.96 -4.52 -4.09
CA LYS A 485 -24.88 -5.15 -5.43
C LYS A 485 -25.46 -4.19 -6.46
N VAL A 486 -24.81 -4.12 -7.61
CA VAL A 486 -25.37 -3.41 -8.78
C VAL A 486 -25.63 -4.43 -9.86
N ARG A 487 -26.88 -4.59 -10.27
CA ARG A 487 -27.29 -5.54 -11.32
C ARG A 487 -27.75 -4.79 -12.56
N VAL A 488 -27.45 -5.35 -13.71
CA VAL A 488 -28.09 -4.96 -14.97
C VAL A 488 -29.31 -5.85 -15.15
N LEU A 489 -30.48 -5.26 -15.28
CA LEU A 489 -31.75 -5.95 -15.54
C LEU A 489 -32.00 -6.10 -17.03
N GLU A 490 -31.64 -5.07 -17.81
CA GLU A 490 -31.84 -5.00 -19.24
C GLU A 490 -30.67 -4.28 -19.90
N ILE A 491 -30.09 -4.85 -20.92
CA ILE A 491 -29.07 -4.26 -21.78
C ILE A 491 -29.72 -3.98 -23.10
N PRO A 492 -29.73 -2.74 -23.61
CA PRO A 492 -30.23 -2.45 -24.97
C PRO A 492 -29.42 -3.26 -25.98
N GLY A 493 -30.08 -3.81 -26.96
CA GLY A 493 -29.48 -4.73 -27.94
C GLY A 493 -28.67 -4.01 -29.02
#